data_177021e4a3110a97b6502f0dde4a925b
#
_entry.id   177021e4a3110a97b6502f0dde4a925b
#
_cell.length_a   1.000
_cell.length_b   1.000
_cell.length_c   1.000
_cell.angle_alpha   90.00
_cell.angle_beta   90.00
_cell.angle_gamma   90.00
#
_symmetry.space_group_name_H-M   'P 1'
#
loop_
_entity.id
_entity.type
_entity.pdbx_description
1 polymer ?
#
loop_
_entity_poly.entity_id
_entity_poly.type
_entity_poly.pdbx_seq_one_letter_code
_entity_poly.pdbx_strand_id
1 'polypeptide(L)'
;MKRKFSTRIIAGIATSAVLAVGSLSFTAINAIADEAVSYYGLSADGTVISGTVTDYTKIASYDTAWGIAGKETWYVADGIFNIYTTNPLDLKGNVNVILKNGAEVIVSHGIAGTDATITFYSESESASGVIGFIGATGDDGRWGMTDSGPDMTKGENGEDGKDAVNVSSFTVAGGTVTVIGGDGGKGGGAGYGTNYDTNESYYGVGGDGGNGSVAITDNTKVYLNGGRLNVTAGRGGNPGTNTHVPSEQQDNYKGKPGNLSLIHI
;
A
#
# COMPACT_ATOMS: atom_id res chain seq x y z
N MET A 1 -36.27 -21.06 53.73
CA MET A 1 -35.16 -20.77 52.83
C MET A 1 -35.59 -20.98 51.37
N LYS A 2 -35.96 -19.93 50.64
CA LYS A 2 -36.43 -20.04 49.26
C LYS A 2 -35.34 -19.47 48.35
N ARG A 3 -34.69 -20.31 47.52
CA ARG A 3 -33.74 -19.89 46.52
C ARG A 3 -34.50 -19.36 45.28
N LYS A 4 -34.26 -18.12 44.93
CA LYS A 4 -34.72 -17.54 43.66
C LYS A 4 -33.73 -17.94 42.54
N PHE A 5 -34.22 -18.68 41.53
CA PHE A 5 -33.52 -18.90 40.28
C PHE A 5 -33.77 -17.69 39.37
N SER A 6 -32.69 -17.05 38.93
CA SER A 6 -32.73 -16.02 37.92
C SER A 6 -32.65 -16.67 36.55
N THR A 7 -33.75 -16.61 35.79
CA THR A 7 -33.81 -17.08 34.40
C THR A 7 -33.21 -15.98 33.49
N ARG A 8 -32.04 -16.21 32.93
CA ARG A 8 -31.53 -15.39 31.86
C ARG A 8 -32.20 -15.78 30.55
N ILE A 9 -32.97 -14.86 29.98
CA ILE A 9 -33.57 -15.00 28.66
C ILE A 9 -32.47 -14.71 27.66
N ILE A 10 -32.06 -15.74 26.91
CA ILE A 10 -31.22 -15.59 25.72
C ILE A 10 -32.19 -15.28 24.57
N ALA A 11 -32.23 -14.02 24.16
CA ALA A 11 -32.94 -13.62 22.94
C ALA A 11 -32.13 -14.05 21.72
N GLY A 12 -32.49 -15.19 21.12
CA GLY A 12 -32.00 -15.60 19.83
C GLY A 12 -32.63 -14.73 18.72
N ILE A 13 -31.87 -13.96 18.03
CA ILE A 13 -32.30 -13.25 16.82
C ILE A 13 -32.25 -14.23 15.65
N ALA A 14 -33.42 -14.71 15.25
CA ALA A 14 -33.57 -15.45 13.99
C ALA A 14 -33.52 -14.47 12.82
N THR A 15 -32.44 -14.48 12.04
CA THR A 15 -32.31 -13.72 10.81
C THR A 15 -32.96 -14.49 9.68
N SER A 16 -34.14 -14.05 9.22
CA SER A 16 -34.76 -14.52 7.97
C SER A 16 -34.01 -13.92 6.80
N ALA A 17 -33.32 -14.77 6.02
CA ALA A 17 -32.68 -14.36 4.78
C ALA A 17 -33.73 -14.19 3.67
N VAL A 18 -33.93 -12.96 3.19
CA VAL A 18 -34.63 -12.69 1.95
C VAL A 18 -33.58 -12.68 0.82
N LEU A 19 -33.65 -13.67 -0.06
CA LEU A 19 -32.84 -13.70 -1.27
C LEU A 19 -33.40 -12.70 -2.30
N ALA A 20 -32.77 -11.53 -2.43
CA ALA A 20 -32.91 -10.67 -3.60
C ALA A 20 -31.67 -10.83 -4.48
N VAL A 21 -31.85 -11.33 -5.70
CA VAL A 21 -30.79 -11.48 -6.70
C VAL A 21 -30.53 -10.09 -7.32
N GLY A 22 -29.58 -9.39 -6.77
CA GLY A 22 -28.99 -8.17 -7.31
C GLY A 22 -27.55 -8.16 -6.83
N SER A 23 -26.61 -7.73 -7.67
CA SER A 23 -25.16 -7.72 -7.45
C SER A 23 -24.79 -7.38 -5.99
N LEU A 24 -24.55 -8.43 -5.21
CA LEU A 24 -24.10 -8.30 -3.82
C LEU A 24 -22.60 -7.99 -3.83
N SER A 25 -22.27 -6.72 -3.66
CA SER A 25 -20.98 -6.37 -3.06
C SER A 25 -20.97 -6.96 -1.65
N PHE A 26 -20.21 -8.02 -1.44
CA PHE A 26 -19.96 -8.52 -0.09
C PHE A 26 -19.09 -7.51 0.64
N THR A 27 -19.72 -6.58 1.34
CA THR A 27 -19.06 -5.91 2.46
C THR A 27 -18.94 -6.97 3.55
N ALA A 28 -17.71 -7.41 3.83
CA ALA A 28 -17.46 -8.30 4.96
C ALA A 28 -18.00 -7.60 6.23
N ILE A 29 -19.06 -8.17 6.82
CA ILE A 29 -19.53 -7.73 8.13
C ILE A 29 -18.53 -8.33 9.12
N ASN A 30 -17.45 -7.59 9.38
CA ASN A 30 -16.55 -7.92 10.46
C ASN A 30 -17.32 -7.80 11.77
N ALA A 31 -17.23 -8.83 12.61
CA ALA A 31 -17.94 -8.86 13.88
C ALA A 31 -17.63 -7.60 14.70
N ILE A 32 -18.68 -6.90 15.11
CA ILE A 32 -18.56 -5.78 16.06
C ILE A 32 -17.96 -6.36 17.34
N ALA A 33 -16.84 -5.84 17.77
CA ALA A 33 -16.24 -6.27 19.02
C ALA A 33 -16.99 -5.63 20.18
N ASP A 34 -17.46 -6.45 21.10
CA ASP A 34 -18.21 -6.01 22.30
C ASP A 34 -17.32 -5.34 23.36
N GLU A 35 -15.99 -5.30 23.15
CA GLU A 35 -15.02 -4.79 24.13
C GLU A 35 -14.54 -3.38 23.72
N ALA A 36 -14.55 -2.44 24.67
CA ALA A 36 -14.07 -1.08 24.46
C ALA A 36 -12.54 -1.07 24.26
N VAL A 37 -12.08 -0.40 23.21
CA VAL A 37 -10.64 -0.21 22.93
C VAL A 37 -10.27 1.23 23.23
N SER A 38 -9.21 1.42 24.02
CA SER A 38 -8.67 2.74 24.35
C SER A 38 -7.86 3.27 23.18
N TYR A 39 -7.83 4.59 23.02
CA TYR A 39 -6.92 5.28 22.13
C TYR A 39 -6.24 6.47 22.79
N TYR A 40 -5.03 6.77 22.32
CA TYR A 40 -4.20 7.87 22.76
C TYR A 40 -3.52 8.54 21.54
N GLY A 41 -3.45 9.85 21.57
CA GLY A 41 -2.75 10.63 20.57
C GLY A 41 -2.59 12.08 20.98
N LEU A 42 -1.98 12.88 20.12
CA LEU A 42 -1.85 14.32 20.28
C LEU A 42 -2.59 15.04 19.16
N SER A 43 -3.18 16.19 19.51
CA SER A 43 -3.72 17.17 18.55
C SER A 43 -2.60 18.06 17.99
N ALA A 44 -2.93 18.90 17.01
CA ALA A 44 -1.97 19.79 16.37
C ALA A 44 -1.34 20.82 17.33
N ASP A 45 -1.98 21.16 18.43
CA ASP A 45 -1.47 22.03 19.49
C ASP A 45 -0.73 21.29 20.60
N GLY A 46 -0.54 19.96 20.46
CA GLY A 46 0.12 19.10 21.45
C GLY A 46 -0.77 18.68 22.62
N THR A 47 -2.07 18.99 22.59
CA THR A 47 -3.00 18.54 23.62
C THR A 47 -3.23 17.04 23.50
N VAL A 48 -3.27 16.32 24.62
CA VAL A 48 -3.58 14.88 24.66
C VAL A 48 -5.03 14.66 24.25
N ILE A 49 -5.21 13.77 23.27
CA ILE A 49 -6.51 13.22 22.87
C ILE A 49 -6.54 11.77 23.31
N SER A 50 -7.48 11.41 24.15
CA SER A 50 -7.65 10.02 24.60
C SER A 50 -9.12 9.70 24.82
N GLY A 51 -9.47 8.42 24.70
CA GLY A 51 -10.82 7.97 24.90
C GLY A 51 -10.95 6.46 24.70
N THR A 52 -12.16 5.99 24.53
CA THR A 52 -12.49 4.59 24.22
C THR A 52 -13.51 4.54 23.11
N VAL A 53 -13.41 3.52 22.25
CA VAL A 53 -14.40 3.21 21.22
C VAL A 53 -14.92 1.79 21.40
N THR A 54 -16.20 1.60 21.13
CA THR A 54 -16.88 0.30 21.14
C THR A 54 -17.41 -0.11 19.78
N ASP A 55 -17.65 0.89 18.90
CA ASP A 55 -18.07 0.67 17.52
C ASP A 55 -16.84 0.81 16.61
N TYR A 56 -16.19 -0.31 16.34
CA TYR A 56 -15.01 -0.37 15.48
C TYR A 56 -14.95 -1.67 14.69
N THR A 57 -14.19 -1.65 13.61
CA THR A 57 -13.87 -2.81 12.79
C THR A 57 -12.44 -3.28 13.08
N LYS A 58 -12.22 -4.56 13.35
CA LYS A 58 -10.86 -5.13 13.39
C LYS A 58 -10.32 -5.21 11.97
N ILE A 59 -9.10 -4.70 11.78
CA ILE A 59 -8.39 -4.83 10.50
C ILE A 59 -8.09 -6.31 10.26
N ALA A 60 -8.32 -6.77 9.02
CA ALA A 60 -8.12 -8.13 8.61
C ALA A 60 -7.19 -8.22 7.38
N SER A 61 -6.48 -9.33 7.23
CA SER A 61 -5.52 -9.56 6.14
C SER A 61 -6.14 -9.59 4.73
N TYR A 62 -7.45 -9.67 4.64
CA TYR A 62 -8.22 -9.68 3.39
C TYR A 62 -8.98 -8.38 3.13
N ASP A 63 -8.74 -7.33 3.92
CA ASP A 63 -9.38 -6.03 3.70
C ASP A 63 -8.95 -5.45 2.34
N THR A 64 -9.91 -4.90 1.61
CA THR A 64 -9.70 -4.20 0.34
C THR A 64 -10.15 -2.75 0.38
N ALA A 65 -10.90 -2.37 1.41
CA ALA A 65 -11.38 -1.02 1.63
C ALA A 65 -11.58 -0.74 3.11
N TRP A 66 -11.35 0.52 3.54
CA TRP A 66 -11.69 1.02 4.86
C TRP A 66 -12.54 2.28 4.75
N GLY A 67 -13.47 2.42 5.69
CA GLY A 67 -14.30 3.61 5.82
C GLY A 67 -15.59 3.57 5.01
N ILE A 68 -16.41 4.58 5.26
CA ILE A 68 -17.70 4.80 4.59
C ILE A 68 -17.74 6.27 4.19
N ALA A 69 -18.10 6.54 2.93
CA ALA A 69 -18.17 7.91 2.41
C ALA A 69 -19.04 8.82 3.29
N GLY A 70 -18.50 9.97 3.66
CA GLY A 70 -19.17 10.97 4.48
C GLY A 70 -19.35 10.60 5.96
N LYS A 71 -18.71 9.51 6.43
CA LYS A 71 -18.77 9.08 7.83
C LYS A 71 -17.39 9.04 8.45
N GLU A 72 -17.37 9.13 9.76
CA GLU A 72 -16.26 8.76 10.62
C GLU A 72 -16.36 7.28 10.96
N THR A 73 -15.26 6.55 10.86
CA THR A 73 -15.18 5.10 11.13
C THR A 73 -13.91 4.79 11.90
N TRP A 74 -14.00 3.79 12.76
CA TRP A 74 -12.89 3.36 13.60
C TRP A 74 -12.45 1.95 13.22
N TYR A 75 -11.14 1.76 13.14
CA TYR A 75 -10.48 0.49 12.87
C TYR A 75 -9.46 0.19 13.95
N VAL A 76 -9.25 -1.09 14.24
CA VAL A 76 -8.26 -1.53 15.22
C VAL A 76 -7.29 -2.51 14.57
N ALA A 77 -6.02 -2.14 14.56
CA ALA A 77 -4.91 -3.03 14.22
C ALA A 77 -4.53 -3.84 15.46
N ASP A 78 -4.78 -5.16 15.41
CA ASP A 78 -4.54 -6.10 16.50
C ASP A 78 -3.92 -7.39 15.95
N GLY A 79 -2.61 -7.57 16.15
CA GLY A 79 -1.87 -8.72 15.64
C GLY A 79 -0.79 -8.37 14.62
N ILE A 80 -0.15 -9.41 14.08
CA ILE A 80 0.96 -9.30 13.11
C ILE A 80 0.53 -9.98 11.82
N PHE A 81 0.31 -9.20 10.77
CA PHE A 81 -0.09 -9.71 9.45
C PHE A 81 0.11 -8.70 8.33
N ASN A 82 0.03 -9.20 7.09
CA ASN A 82 0.07 -8.37 5.89
C ASN A 82 -1.31 -8.37 5.21
N ILE A 83 -1.69 -7.22 4.67
CA ILE A 83 -2.83 -7.05 3.77
C ILE A 83 -2.28 -7.03 2.35
N TYR A 84 -2.54 -8.11 1.60
CA TYR A 84 -2.12 -8.22 0.21
C TYR A 84 -3.29 -7.86 -0.71
N THR A 85 -3.15 -6.76 -1.42
CA THR A 85 -4.11 -6.29 -2.42
C THR A 85 -3.46 -6.24 -3.79
N THR A 86 -4.22 -6.27 -4.86
CA THR A 86 -3.73 -6.06 -6.23
C THR A 86 -3.75 -4.57 -6.63
N ASN A 87 -4.48 -3.77 -5.88
CA ASN A 87 -4.61 -2.32 -6.05
C ASN A 87 -4.43 -1.66 -4.67
N PRO A 88 -4.21 -0.36 -4.60
CA PRO A 88 -4.23 0.36 -3.33
C PRO A 88 -5.53 0.07 -2.56
N LEU A 89 -5.42 -0.10 -1.24
CA LEU A 89 -6.58 -0.26 -0.36
C LEU A 89 -7.44 1.01 -0.43
N ASP A 90 -8.72 0.84 -0.75
CA ASP A 90 -9.65 1.96 -0.99
C ASP A 90 -10.10 2.61 0.32
N LEU A 91 -9.83 3.90 0.50
CA LEU A 91 -10.25 4.67 1.67
C LEU A 91 -11.45 5.56 1.35
N LYS A 92 -12.43 5.60 2.26
CA LYS A 92 -13.65 6.41 2.14
C LYS A 92 -13.98 7.15 3.43
N GLY A 93 -14.30 8.44 3.33
CA GLY A 93 -14.68 9.26 4.47
C GLY A 93 -13.53 9.50 5.46
N ASN A 94 -13.84 9.55 6.75
CA ASN A 94 -12.86 9.81 7.81
C ASN A 94 -12.53 8.50 8.54
N VAL A 95 -11.32 7.98 8.34
CA VAL A 95 -10.85 6.71 8.91
C VAL A 95 -9.94 6.99 10.10
N ASN A 96 -10.27 6.43 11.25
CA ASN A 96 -9.43 6.44 12.45
C ASN A 96 -8.90 5.03 12.69
N VAL A 97 -7.60 4.89 12.92
CA VAL A 97 -6.94 3.59 13.15
C VAL A 97 -6.25 3.60 14.51
N ILE A 98 -6.62 2.66 15.36
CA ILE A 98 -5.95 2.43 16.64
C ILE A 98 -4.91 1.32 16.46
N LEU A 99 -3.66 1.61 16.72
CA LEU A 99 -2.55 0.66 16.72
C LEU A 99 -2.39 0.08 18.13
N LYS A 100 -2.80 -1.16 18.32
CA LYS A 100 -2.64 -1.83 19.60
C LYS A 100 -1.18 -2.13 19.91
N ASN A 101 -0.88 -2.27 21.17
CA ASN A 101 0.47 -2.59 21.62
C ASN A 101 0.95 -3.91 20.98
N GLY A 102 2.10 -3.88 20.30
CA GLY A 102 2.68 -5.03 19.59
C GLY A 102 1.99 -5.38 18.28
N ALA A 103 1.00 -4.62 17.82
CA ALA A 103 0.47 -4.79 16.47
C ALA A 103 1.51 -4.43 15.41
N GLU A 104 1.60 -5.25 14.34
CA GLU A 104 2.44 -4.99 13.18
C GLU A 104 1.66 -5.34 11.91
N VAL A 105 1.19 -4.33 11.21
CA VAL A 105 0.38 -4.49 9.99
C VAL A 105 1.09 -3.87 8.80
N ILE A 106 1.21 -4.60 7.69
CA ILE A 106 1.75 -4.07 6.44
C ILE A 106 0.68 -4.11 5.36
N VAL A 107 0.41 -2.98 4.73
CA VAL A 107 -0.50 -2.85 3.59
C VAL A 107 0.34 -2.76 2.32
N SER A 108 0.30 -3.82 1.50
CA SER A 108 0.93 -3.84 0.18
C SER A 108 0.10 -3.03 -0.80
N HIS A 109 0.74 -2.43 -1.79
CA HIS A 109 0.15 -1.52 -2.79
C HIS A 109 -0.42 -0.22 -2.23
N GLY A 110 -0.20 0.07 -0.93
CA GLY A 110 -0.54 1.34 -0.31
C GLY A 110 -2.04 1.59 -0.13
N ILE A 111 -2.40 2.86 0.04
CA ILE A 111 -3.78 3.33 0.27
C ILE A 111 -4.12 4.47 -0.69
N ALA A 112 -5.35 4.52 -1.15
CA ALA A 112 -5.86 5.60 -2.00
C ALA A 112 -7.30 5.99 -1.64
N GLY A 113 -7.58 7.29 -1.73
CA GLY A 113 -8.90 7.86 -1.48
C GLY A 113 -8.81 9.39 -1.47
N THR A 114 -8.94 10.05 -2.63
CA THR A 114 -8.67 11.48 -2.81
C THR A 114 -9.52 12.40 -1.91
N ASP A 115 -10.70 11.94 -1.50
CA ASP A 115 -11.59 12.66 -0.59
C ASP A 115 -11.57 12.07 0.84
N ALA A 116 -10.71 11.10 1.09
CA ALA A 116 -10.62 10.43 2.38
C ALA A 116 -9.57 11.07 3.28
N THR A 117 -9.79 10.96 4.58
CA THR A 117 -8.79 11.30 5.60
C THR A 117 -8.47 10.07 6.44
N ILE A 118 -7.23 9.96 6.91
CA ILE A 118 -6.83 8.88 7.82
C ILE A 118 -6.05 9.46 8.99
N THR A 119 -6.39 8.99 10.20
CA THR A 119 -5.70 9.37 11.44
C THR A 119 -5.31 8.13 12.23
N PHE A 120 -4.04 8.08 12.66
CA PHE A 120 -3.50 6.99 13.45
C PHE A 120 -3.35 7.40 14.90
N TYR A 121 -3.83 6.53 15.78
CA TYR A 121 -3.71 6.62 17.23
C TYR A 121 -2.98 5.39 17.75
N SER A 122 -2.37 5.49 18.93
CA SER A 122 -1.91 4.33 19.70
C SER A 122 -2.97 3.89 20.69
N GLU A 123 -2.90 2.67 21.20
CA GLU A 123 -3.76 2.17 22.29
C GLU A 123 -3.50 2.90 23.61
N SER A 124 -2.25 3.32 23.84
CA SER A 124 -1.81 4.07 25.02
C SER A 124 -0.59 4.92 24.69
N GLU A 125 -0.17 5.81 25.59
CA GLU A 125 1.02 6.63 25.43
C GLU A 125 2.31 5.82 25.15
N SER A 126 2.43 4.63 25.75
CA SER A 126 3.58 3.73 25.62
C SER A 126 3.39 2.61 24.61
N ALA A 127 2.28 2.58 23.85
CA ALA A 127 2.01 1.51 22.91
C ALA A 127 3.02 1.50 21.74
N SER A 128 3.44 0.29 21.35
CA SER A 128 4.46 0.06 20.31
C SER A 128 3.87 -0.44 18.99
N GLY A 129 2.57 -0.19 18.73
CA GLY A 129 1.93 -0.63 17.47
C GLY A 129 2.51 0.07 16.25
N VAL A 130 2.68 -0.69 15.17
CA VAL A 130 3.25 -0.26 13.90
C VAL A 130 2.31 -0.59 12.76
N ILE A 131 2.17 0.35 11.82
CA ILE A 131 1.56 0.08 10.51
C ILE A 131 2.46 0.59 9.40
N GLY A 132 2.58 -0.22 8.32
CA GLY A 132 3.37 0.11 7.14
C GLY A 132 2.51 0.16 5.88
N PHE A 133 2.77 1.12 5.00
CA PHE A 133 2.20 1.23 3.67
C PHE A 133 3.34 1.18 2.66
N ILE A 134 3.24 0.26 1.69
CA ILE A 134 4.27 0.06 0.68
C ILE A 134 3.62 0.23 -0.69
N GLY A 135 4.11 1.15 -1.50
CA GLY A 135 3.67 1.34 -2.88
C GLY A 135 4.03 0.13 -3.75
N ALA A 136 3.23 -0.12 -4.78
CA ALA A 136 3.52 -1.22 -5.69
C ALA A 136 4.81 -0.97 -6.47
N THR A 137 5.61 -2.02 -6.64
CA THR A 137 6.76 -2.01 -7.55
C THR A 137 6.26 -1.99 -8.99
N GLY A 138 6.91 -1.23 -9.87
CA GLY A 138 6.66 -1.25 -11.30
C GLY A 138 7.03 -2.60 -11.92
N ASP A 139 6.33 -2.99 -12.97
CA ASP A 139 6.62 -4.24 -13.67
C ASP A 139 7.95 -4.13 -14.44
N ASP A 140 8.67 -5.25 -14.53
CA ASP A 140 9.89 -5.34 -15.33
C ASP A 140 9.56 -5.28 -16.83
N GLY A 141 10.37 -4.57 -17.60
CA GLY A 141 10.28 -4.53 -19.06
C GLY A 141 10.57 -5.89 -19.69
N ARG A 142 9.89 -6.21 -20.79
CA ARG A 142 10.09 -7.44 -21.53
C ARG A 142 11.41 -7.43 -22.28
N TRP A 143 11.96 -8.61 -22.47
CA TRP A 143 13.15 -8.79 -23.28
C TRP A 143 12.84 -8.56 -24.77
N GLY A 144 13.77 -7.92 -25.48
CA GLY A 144 13.75 -7.85 -26.92
C GLY A 144 13.90 -9.23 -27.55
N MET A 145 13.31 -9.42 -28.72
CA MET A 145 13.34 -10.70 -29.42
C MET A 145 14.70 -10.92 -30.11
N THR A 146 15.11 -12.17 -30.21
CA THR A 146 16.25 -12.60 -31.07
C THR A 146 15.74 -12.95 -32.46
N ASP A 147 16.61 -12.85 -33.46
CA ASP A 147 16.35 -13.12 -34.89
C ASP A 147 15.15 -12.34 -35.49
N SER A 148 14.87 -11.16 -34.95
CA SER A 148 13.82 -10.26 -35.37
C SER A 148 14.39 -8.97 -35.95
N GLY A 149 13.55 -8.12 -36.55
CA GLY A 149 13.99 -6.82 -37.06
C GLY A 149 14.54 -5.88 -35.97
N PRO A 150 15.25 -4.81 -36.32
CA PRO A 150 15.96 -3.95 -35.35
C PRO A 150 15.05 -3.36 -34.27
N ASP A 151 13.81 -3.05 -34.59
CA ASP A 151 12.84 -2.49 -33.62
C ASP A 151 12.37 -3.54 -32.59
N MET A 152 12.36 -4.81 -32.94
CA MET A 152 11.92 -5.90 -32.07
C MET A 152 13.04 -6.43 -31.16
N THR A 153 14.29 -6.08 -31.44
CA THR A 153 15.45 -6.46 -30.61
C THR A 153 15.65 -5.56 -29.39
N LYS A 154 14.97 -4.42 -29.36
CA LYS A 154 15.03 -3.50 -28.21
C LYS A 154 14.30 -4.09 -27.00
N GLY A 155 14.91 -4.00 -25.83
CA GLY A 155 14.24 -4.28 -24.57
C GLY A 155 13.18 -3.21 -24.25
N GLU A 156 12.06 -3.63 -23.65
CA GLU A 156 11.04 -2.69 -23.14
C GLU A 156 11.54 -2.00 -21.86
N ASN A 157 11.05 -0.79 -21.62
CA ASN A 157 11.34 -0.09 -20.38
C ASN A 157 10.59 -0.77 -19.21
N GLY A 158 11.19 -0.72 -18.02
CA GLY A 158 10.47 -1.04 -16.79
C GLY A 158 9.41 0.02 -16.49
N GLU A 159 8.35 -0.38 -15.82
CA GLU A 159 7.32 0.55 -15.35
C GLU A 159 7.76 1.32 -14.10
N ASP A 160 7.19 2.50 -13.91
CA ASP A 160 7.42 3.28 -12.70
C ASP A 160 6.73 2.63 -11.48
N GLY A 161 7.36 2.73 -10.32
CA GLY A 161 6.76 2.38 -9.05
C GLY A 161 5.49 3.19 -8.77
N LYS A 162 4.67 2.77 -7.81
CA LYS A 162 3.43 3.46 -7.43
C LYS A 162 3.56 4.06 -6.03
N ASP A 163 2.84 5.15 -5.80
CA ASP A 163 2.81 5.83 -4.51
C ASP A 163 2.19 4.93 -3.43
N ALA A 164 2.66 5.05 -2.20
CA ALA A 164 2.12 4.27 -1.10
C ALA A 164 0.91 4.95 -0.44
N VAL A 165 0.84 6.28 -0.46
CA VAL A 165 -0.26 7.06 0.15
C VAL A 165 -0.74 8.13 -0.81
N ASN A 166 -2.04 8.07 -1.15
CA ASN A 166 -2.73 9.07 -1.96
C ASN A 166 -4.12 9.36 -1.35
N VAL A 167 -4.17 10.25 -0.38
CA VAL A 167 -5.38 10.63 0.35
C VAL A 167 -5.42 12.16 0.53
N SER A 168 -6.56 12.71 0.95
CA SER A 168 -6.65 14.16 1.17
C SER A 168 -5.89 14.60 2.43
N SER A 169 -5.89 13.79 3.49
CA SER A 169 -5.19 14.07 4.74
C SER A 169 -4.69 12.80 5.42
N PHE A 170 -3.45 12.85 5.91
CA PHE A 170 -2.75 11.76 6.58
C PHE A 170 -2.18 12.26 7.90
N THR A 171 -2.78 11.84 9.02
CA THR A 171 -2.43 12.33 10.35
C THR A 171 -1.85 11.20 11.21
N VAL A 172 -0.69 11.43 11.80
CA VAL A 172 -0.12 10.56 12.84
C VAL A 172 -0.26 11.30 14.18
N ALA A 173 -1.23 10.89 14.97
CA ALA A 173 -1.48 11.40 16.32
C ALA A 173 -0.82 10.52 17.39
N GLY A 174 -0.59 9.22 17.10
CA GLY A 174 0.09 8.26 17.97
C GLY A 174 0.57 7.02 17.21
N GLY A 175 1.35 6.16 17.86
CA GLY A 175 1.92 4.94 17.27
C GLY A 175 3.08 5.19 16.30
N THR A 176 3.43 4.17 15.53
CA THR A 176 4.47 4.27 14.49
C THR A 176 3.89 3.94 13.11
N VAL A 177 4.06 4.86 12.18
CA VAL A 177 3.64 4.69 10.78
C VAL A 177 4.86 4.73 9.87
N THR A 178 4.97 3.75 8.97
CA THR A 178 6.03 3.66 7.96
C THR A 178 5.41 3.73 6.58
N VAL A 179 5.94 4.58 5.70
CA VAL A 179 5.46 4.73 4.32
C VAL A 179 6.64 4.60 3.37
N ILE A 180 6.53 3.67 2.41
CA ILE A 180 7.60 3.37 1.46
C ILE A 180 7.01 3.46 0.04
N GLY A 181 7.56 4.33 -0.80
CA GLY A 181 7.19 4.40 -2.22
C GLY A 181 7.58 3.13 -2.97
N GLY A 182 6.86 2.80 -4.03
CA GLY A 182 7.16 1.64 -4.87
C GLY A 182 8.46 1.81 -5.65
N ASP A 183 9.24 0.76 -5.77
CA ASP A 183 10.43 0.73 -6.63
C ASP A 183 10.03 0.68 -8.12
N GLY A 184 10.82 1.25 -9.00
CA GLY A 184 10.67 1.09 -10.44
C GLY A 184 11.07 -0.31 -10.90
N GLY A 185 10.38 -0.82 -11.93
CA GLY A 185 10.71 -2.08 -12.59
C GLY A 185 12.03 -2.02 -13.34
N LYS A 186 12.66 -3.15 -13.55
CA LYS A 186 13.89 -3.24 -14.36
C LYS A 186 13.58 -3.05 -15.84
N GLY A 187 14.48 -2.45 -16.59
CA GLY A 187 14.43 -2.48 -18.04
C GLY A 187 14.68 -3.88 -18.59
N GLY A 188 13.97 -4.25 -19.63
CA GLY A 188 14.14 -5.53 -20.33
C GLY A 188 15.50 -5.62 -21.02
N GLY A 189 16.10 -6.79 -21.02
CA GLY A 189 17.32 -7.06 -21.78
C GLY A 189 17.06 -6.95 -23.29
N ALA A 190 18.08 -6.65 -24.06
CA ALA A 190 17.98 -6.58 -25.50
C ALA A 190 18.26 -7.93 -26.17
N GLY A 191 17.63 -8.16 -27.31
CA GLY A 191 17.94 -9.24 -28.23
C GLY A 191 18.99 -8.86 -29.25
N TYR A 192 19.21 -9.73 -30.21
CA TYR A 192 20.03 -9.49 -31.40
C TYR A 192 19.34 -10.05 -32.65
N GLY A 193 19.74 -9.57 -33.81
CA GLY A 193 19.23 -10.11 -35.06
C GLY A 193 20.32 -10.12 -36.13
N THR A 194 20.06 -10.83 -37.22
CA THR A 194 20.94 -10.87 -38.40
C THR A 194 20.12 -10.52 -39.63
N ASN A 195 20.59 -9.56 -40.39
CA ASN A 195 20.06 -9.32 -41.73
C ASN A 195 20.59 -10.42 -42.67
N TYR A 196 19.73 -11.35 -43.04
CA TYR A 196 20.11 -12.50 -43.86
C TYR A 196 20.51 -12.12 -45.30
N ASP A 197 20.07 -10.95 -45.80
CA ASP A 197 20.41 -10.48 -47.14
C ASP A 197 21.82 -9.85 -47.20
N THR A 198 22.22 -9.16 -46.11
CA THR A 198 23.52 -8.48 -46.00
C THR A 198 24.52 -9.22 -45.13
N ASN A 199 24.07 -10.24 -44.38
CA ASN A 199 24.83 -10.94 -43.36
C ASN A 199 25.38 -10.02 -42.25
N GLU A 200 24.72 -8.89 -42.01
CA GLU A 200 25.07 -7.95 -40.97
C GLU A 200 24.29 -8.25 -39.70
N SER A 201 24.98 -8.27 -38.56
CA SER A 201 24.35 -8.42 -37.23
C SER A 201 23.99 -7.04 -36.66
N TYR A 202 22.80 -6.94 -36.07
CA TYR A 202 22.39 -5.77 -35.31
C TYR A 202 22.04 -6.17 -33.89
N TYR A 203 22.34 -5.29 -32.95
CA TYR A 203 22.14 -5.50 -31.53
C TYR A 203 21.14 -4.47 -31.03
N GLY A 204 20.12 -4.95 -30.32
CA GLY A 204 19.17 -4.08 -29.65
C GLY A 204 19.80 -3.38 -28.46
N VAL A 205 19.16 -2.30 -28.01
CA VAL A 205 19.48 -1.61 -26.75
C VAL A 205 18.56 -2.12 -25.66
N GLY A 206 19.11 -2.31 -24.46
CA GLY A 206 18.30 -2.65 -23.27
C GLY A 206 17.29 -1.55 -22.96
N GLY A 207 16.16 -1.93 -22.38
CA GLY A 207 15.16 -0.99 -21.90
C GLY A 207 15.67 -0.13 -20.74
N ASP A 208 15.11 1.05 -20.57
CA ASP A 208 15.38 1.88 -19.39
C ASP A 208 14.72 1.27 -18.15
N GLY A 209 15.31 1.45 -16.97
CA GLY A 209 14.63 1.12 -15.71
C GLY A 209 13.51 2.12 -15.42
N GLY A 210 12.42 1.66 -14.82
CA GLY A 210 11.34 2.52 -14.33
C GLY A 210 11.78 3.41 -13.16
N ASN A 211 11.12 4.53 -12.97
CA ASN A 211 11.42 5.41 -11.85
C ASN A 211 10.84 4.86 -10.54
N GLY A 212 11.51 5.11 -9.41
CA GLY A 212 10.91 4.94 -8.11
C GLY A 212 9.81 5.98 -7.87
N SER A 213 8.85 5.67 -7.02
CA SER A 213 7.74 6.56 -6.71
C SER A 213 7.92 7.32 -5.40
N VAL A 214 7.19 8.42 -5.23
CA VAL A 214 7.07 9.08 -3.93
C VAL A 214 6.33 8.17 -2.94
N ALA A 215 6.66 8.30 -1.67
CA ALA A 215 5.95 7.53 -0.65
C ALA A 215 4.54 8.11 -0.42
N ILE A 216 4.42 9.43 -0.38
CA ILE A 216 3.18 10.18 -0.14
C ILE A 216 3.03 11.19 -1.27
N THR A 217 1.85 11.24 -1.91
CA THR A 217 1.60 12.17 -3.01
C THR A 217 1.58 13.63 -2.56
N ASP A 218 1.94 14.55 -3.48
CA ASP A 218 1.99 16.00 -3.22
C ASP A 218 0.63 16.60 -2.81
N ASN A 219 -0.47 15.95 -3.18
CA ASN A 219 -1.83 16.39 -2.84
C ASN A 219 -2.26 15.99 -1.43
N THR A 220 -1.50 15.12 -0.74
CA THR A 220 -1.81 14.65 0.61
C THR A 220 -1.27 15.62 1.65
N LYS A 221 -2.16 16.16 2.49
CA LYS A 221 -1.74 16.96 3.65
C LYS A 221 -1.28 16.03 4.77
N VAL A 222 -0.02 16.17 5.19
CA VAL A 222 0.58 15.35 6.25
C VAL A 222 0.64 16.11 7.55
N TYR A 223 0.16 15.50 8.63
CA TYR A 223 0.22 16.04 9.99
C TYR A 223 0.90 15.03 10.92
N LEU A 224 2.00 15.42 11.53
CA LEU A 224 2.68 14.67 12.59
C LEU A 224 2.46 15.36 13.92
N ASN A 225 1.38 15.03 14.60
CA ASN A 225 1.01 15.63 15.89
C ASN A 225 1.64 14.86 17.06
N GLY A 226 1.78 13.54 16.90
CA GLY A 226 2.39 12.65 17.89
C GLY A 226 2.89 11.35 17.24
N GLY A 227 3.43 10.44 18.03
CA GLY A 227 3.95 9.18 17.51
C GLY A 227 5.18 9.35 16.60
N ARG A 228 5.32 8.46 15.61
CA ARG A 228 6.47 8.43 14.69
C ARG A 228 6.03 8.19 13.26
N LEU A 229 6.55 8.98 12.33
CA LEU A 229 6.38 8.77 10.89
C LEU A 229 7.74 8.53 10.23
N ASN A 230 7.91 7.37 9.58
CA ASN A 230 9.08 7.05 8.76
C ASN A 230 8.65 7.06 7.28
N VAL A 231 9.34 7.83 6.46
CA VAL A 231 9.03 7.96 5.02
C VAL A 231 10.26 7.61 4.21
N THR A 232 10.09 6.76 3.21
CA THR A 232 11.16 6.36 2.28
C THR A 232 10.60 6.36 0.85
N ALA A 233 11.28 7.02 -0.06
CA ALA A 233 10.94 7.00 -1.48
C ALA A 233 11.33 5.66 -2.14
N GLY A 234 10.65 5.29 -3.22
CA GLY A 234 10.99 4.16 -4.05
C GLY A 234 12.31 4.36 -4.80
N ARG A 235 12.98 3.27 -5.11
CA ARG A 235 14.23 3.26 -5.88
C ARG A 235 13.93 3.17 -7.37
N GLY A 236 14.77 3.76 -8.20
CA GLY A 236 14.73 3.53 -9.63
C GLY A 236 15.14 2.10 -9.99
N GLY A 237 14.51 1.55 -11.02
CA GLY A 237 14.81 0.23 -11.55
C GLY A 237 16.17 0.19 -12.25
N ASN A 238 16.78 -0.98 -12.30
CA ASN A 238 18.01 -1.19 -13.05
C ASN A 238 17.72 -1.19 -14.55
N PRO A 239 18.64 -0.69 -15.37
CA PRO A 239 18.51 -0.75 -16.82
C PRO A 239 18.69 -2.18 -17.34
N GLY A 240 18.05 -2.47 -18.46
CA GLY A 240 18.30 -3.66 -19.25
C GLY A 240 19.67 -3.59 -19.95
N THR A 241 20.24 -4.75 -20.22
CA THR A 241 21.54 -4.88 -20.89
C THR A 241 21.42 -5.78 -22.13
N ASN A 242 22.36 -5.66 -23.06
CA ASN A 242 22.52 -6.63 -24.15
C ASN A 242 23.71 -7.54 -23.83
N THR A 243 23.45 -8.82 -23.55
CA THR A 243 24.49 -9.82 -23.26
C THR A 243 25.08 -10.48 -24.51
N HIS A 244 24.59 -10.14 -25.70
CA HIS A 244 25.06 -10.69 -26.98
C HIS A 244 26.20 -9.88 -27.59
N VAL A 245 26.50 -8.70 -27.08
CA VAL A 245 27.65 -7.89 -27.46
C VAL A 245 28.86 -8.21 -26.58
N PRO A 246 30.10 -8.02 -27.11
CA PRO A 246 31.31 -8.12 -26.31
C PRO A 246 31.24 -7.24 -25.05
N SER A 247 31.84 -7.71 -23.94
CA SER A 247 31.75 -7.04 -22.65
C SER A 247 32.23 -5.58 -22.67
N GLU A 248 33.20 -5.27 -23.48
CA GLU A 248 33.77 -3.92 -23.69
C GLU A 248 32.79 -2.96 -24.42
N GLN A 249 31.74 -3.47 -25.03
CA GLN A 249 30.74 -2.68 -25.75
C GLN A 249 29.36 -2.65 -25.05
N GLN A 250 29.17 -3.43 -23.99
CA GLN A 250 27.87 -3.58 -23.33
C GLN A 250 27.29 -2.24 -22.88
N ASP A 251 28.08 -1.30 -22.43
CA ASP A 251 27.61 0.01 -21.97
C ASP A 251 26.93 0.84 -23.08
N ASN A 252 27.32 0.62 -24.36
CA ASN A 252 26.69 1.29 -25.51
C ASN A 252 25.28 0.75 -25.81
N TYR A 253 24.96 -0.44 -25.30
CA TYR A 253 23.71 -1.15 -25.55
C TYR A 253 22.90 -1.35 -24.27
N LYS A 254 23.17 -0.58 -23.23
CA LYS A 254 22.50 -0.57 -21.96
C LYS A 254 21.45 0.53 -21.92
N GLY A 255 20.30 0.25 -21.33
CA GLY A 255 19.31 1.26 -20.99
C GLY A 255 19.81 2.22 -19.92
N LYS A 256 19.00 3.20 -19.57
CA LYS A 256 19.28 4.11 -18.45
C LYS A 256 18.68 3.56 -17.15
N PRO A 257 19.33 3.80 -16.00
CA PRO A 257 18.69 3.49 -14.72
C PRO A 257 17.50 4.41 -14.50
N GLY A 258 16.48 3.91 -13.82
CA GLY A 258 15.39 4.75 -13.33
C GLY A 258 15.86 5.74 -12.25
N ASN A 259 15.14 6.82 -12.11
CA ASN A 259 15.44 7.83 -11.11
C ASN A 259 14.95 7.39 -9.71
N LEU A 260 15.70 7.75 -8.68
CA LEU A 260 15.22 7.75 -7.31
C LEU A 260 14.17 8.86 -7.17
N SER A 261 13.04 8.55 -6.52
CA SER A 261 12.08 9.60 -6.20
C SER A 261 12.58 10.50 -5.06
N LEU A 262 12.14 11.75 -5.06
CA LEU A 262 12.39 12.69 -3.96
C LEU A 262 11.27 12.55 -2.91
N ILE A 263 11.64 12.71 -1.65
CA ILE A 263 10.66 12.84 -0.56
C ILE A 263 10.31 14.32 -0.47
N HIS A 264 9.07 14.66 -0.75
CA HIS A 264 8.50 15.98 -0.46
C HIS A 264 7.68 15.86 0.84
N ILE A 265 8.15 16.48 1.91
CA ILE A 265 7.43 16.57 3.19
C ILE A 265 7.12 18.03 3.47
#